data_e68c9795e2ff7dca129aa96adf90ec55
#
_entry.id   e68c9795e2ff7dca129aa96adf90ec55
#
_cell.length_a   1.000
_cell.length_b   1.000
_cell.length_c   1.000
_cell.angle_alpha   90.00
_cell.angle_beta   90.00
_cell.angle_gamma   90.00
#
_symmetry.space_group_name_H-M   'P 1'
#
loop_
_entity.id
_entity.type
_entity.pdbx_description
1 polymer ?
#
loop_
_entity_poly.entity_id
_entity_poly.type
_entity_poly.pdbx_seq_one_letter_code
_entity_poly.pdbx_strand_id
1 'polypeptide(L)'
;DSKVVETNSACYAHPDWFIKRMQTDWPNCWSKLLQKNIERPPMHLRVNLQQTSRIDYLNELERLNVAAQASSLNDSGITLSSPMSVEKLPGFSSGRVSVQDHGAQLAASLLNLSSGLSVLDACAAPGGKTAHIYESEADLSKLTAIDIGDPRIALLQTTKQRLAVKMDIIQADASKVESW
;
A
#
# COMPACT_ATOMS: atom_id res chain seq x y z
N ASP A 1 -27.14 -34.46 16.58
CA ASP A 1 -26.61 -33.32 17.37
C ASP A 1 -25.12 -33.48 17.56
N SER A 2 -24.35 -33.13 16.53
CA SER A 2 -22.91 -33.03 16.64
C SER A 2 -22.58 -31.73 17.40
N LYS A 3 -22.18 -31.85 18.67
CA LYS A 3 -21.52 -30.75 19.38
C LYS A 3 -20.32 -30.35 18.60
N VAL A 4 -20.41 -29.22 17.90
CA VAL A 4 -19.21 -28.53 17.36
C VAL A 4 -18.37 -28.20 18.58
N VAL A 5 -17.23 -28.90 18.74
CA VAL A 5 -16.22 -28.55 19.74
C VAL A 5 -15.69 -27.20 19.30
N GLU A 6 -16.07 -26.13 20.01
CA GLU A 6 -15.50 -24.80 19.80
C GLU A 6 -14.02 -24.86 20.15
N THR A 7 -13.20 -25.15 19.16
CA THR A 7 -11.75 -25.02 19.31
C THR A 7 -11.38 -23.54 19.18
N ASN A 8 -10.32 -23.11 19.87
CA ASN A 8 -9.81 -21.74 19.73
C ASN A 8 -9.51 -21.37 18.27
N SER A 9 -9.02 -22.32 17.47
CA SER A 9 -8.78 -22.13 16.03
C SER A 9 -10.06 -21.84 15.24
N ALA A 10 -11.19 -22.47 15.58
CA ALA A 10 -12.47 -22.21 14.94
C ALA A 10 -13.02 -20.83 15.34
N CYS A 11 -12.95 -20.46 16.64
CA CYS A 11 -13.44 -19.18 17.13
C CYS A 11 -12.70 -17.97 16.55
N TYR A 12 -11.39 -18.10 16.37
CA TYR A 12 -10.53 -16.97 15.90
C TYR A 12 -10.12 -17.07 14.43
N ALA A 13 -10.53 -18.15 13.72
CA ALA A 13 -10.13 -18.39 12.33
C ALA A 13 -8.59 -18.32 12.11
N HIS A 14 -7.81 -18.77 13.10
CA HIS A 14 -6.36 -18.79 13.07
C HIS A 14 -5.82 -20.16 13.51
N PRO A 15 -4.66 -20.60 13.03
CA PRO A 15 -4.05 -21.86 13.46
C PRO A 15 -3.60 -21.79 14.92
N ASP A 16 -3.65 -22.92 15.63
CA ASP A 16 -3.35 -23.01 17.07
C ASP A 16 -1.96 -22.49 17.44
N TRP A 17 -0.95 -22.73 16.59
CA TRP A 17 0.40 -22.23 16.84
C TRP A 17 0.46 -20.71 16.88
N PHE A 18 -0.32 -20.05 16.01
CA PHE A 18 -0.39 -18.58 15.97
C PHE A 18 -1.12 -18.03 17.18
N ILE A 19 -2.24 -18.65 17.56
CA ILE A 19 -2.99 -18.28 18.78
C ILE A 19 -2.09 -18.39 20.02
N LYS A 20 -1.38 -19.52 20.17
CA LYS A 20 -0.44 -19.73 21.30
C LYS A 20 0.67 -18.67 21.30
N ARG A 21 1.20 -18.33 20.14
CA ARG A 21 2.22 -17.29 20.02
C ARG A 21 1.66 -15.93 20.45
N MET A 22 0.47 -15.57 19.97
CA MET A 22 -0.19 -14.33 20.36
C MET A 22 -0.50 -14.25 21.87
N GLN A 23 -0.90 -15.37 22.48
CA GLN A 23 -1.12 -15.46 23.93
C GLN A 23 0.17 -15.21 24.72
N THR A 24 1.29 -15.70 24.24
CA THR A 24 2.61 -15.52 24.87
C THR A 24 3.11 -14.10 24.73
N ASP A 25 3.06 -13.55 23.51
CA ASP A 25 3.66 -12.24 23.21
C ASP A 25 2.76 -11.07 23.64
N TRP A 26 1.43 -11.27 23.67
CA TRP A 26 0.43 -10.23 23.93
C TRP A 26 -0.64 -10.70 24.93
N PRO A 27 -0.27 -11.15 26.16
CA PRO A 27 -1.18 -11.84 27.09
C PRO A 27 -2.45 -11.05 27.42
N ASN A 28 -2.36 -9.71 27.45
CA ASN A 28 -3.47 -8.85 27.87
C ASN A 28 -4.43 -8.46 26.73
N CYS A 29 -4.08 -8.72 25.46
CA CYS A 29 -4.86 -8.23 24.32
C CYS A 29 -4.91 -9.20 23.11
N TRP A 30 -4.33 -10.39 23.20
CA TRP A 30 -4.26 -11.36 22.11
C TRP A 30 -5.61 -11.64 21.45
N SER A 31 -6.69 -11.78 22.23
CA SER A 31 -8.03 -12.07 21.69
C SER A 31 -8.57 -10.91 20.86
N LYS A 32 -8.37 -9.66 21.30
CA LYS A 32 -8.75 -8.46 20.54
C LYS A 32 -7.94 -8.35 19.25
N LEU A 33 -6.65 -8.66 19.30
CA LEU A 33 -5.80 -8.64 18.11
C LEU A 33 -6.26 -9.67 17.07
N LEU A 34 -6.58 -10.91 17.50
CA LEU A 34 -7.09 -11.92 16.60
C LEU A 34 -8.46 -11.55 16.01
N GLN A 35 -9.37 -10.99 16.83
CA GLN A 35 -10.64 -10.48 16.34
C GLN A 35 -10.47 -9.37 15.30
N LYS A 36 -9.59 -8.41 15.57
CA LYS A 36 -9.29 -7.35 14.60
C LYS A 36 -8.67 -7.87 13.30
N ASN A 37 -7.88 -8.92 13.38
CA ASN A 37 -7.22 -9.50 12.22
C ASN A 37 -8.20 -10.20 11.22
N ILE A 38 -9.38 -10.61 11.67
CA ILE A 38 -10.42 -11.19 10.81
C ILE A 38 -11.45 -10.15 10.32
N GLU A 39 -11.42 -8.93 10.85
CA GLU A 39 -12.27 -7.86 10.35
C GLU A 39 -11.84 -7.45 8.94
N ARG A 40 -12.80 -6.99 8.14
CA ARG A 40 -12.48 -6.45 6.82
C ARG A 40 -11.57 -5.23 6.97
N PRO A 41 -10.39 -5.22 6.33
CA PRO A 41 -9.48 -4.09 6.47
C PRO A 41 -10.08 -2.82 5.86
N PRO A 42 -9.74 -1.64 6.40
CA PRO A 42 -10.09 -0.38 5.78
C PRO A 42 -9.42 -0.26 4.40
N MET A 43 -10.04 0.46 3.48
CA MET A 43 -9.42 0.75 2.20
C MET A 43 -8.85 2.17 2.21
N HIS A 44 -7.52 2.23 2.16
CA HIS A 44 -6.80 3.49 2.10
C HIS A 44 -6.36 3.80 0.68
N LEU A 45 -6.53 5.06 0.30
CA LEU A 45 -6.15 5.59 -1.00
C LEU A 45 -5.04 6.63 -0.82
N ARG A 46 -4.17 6.70 -1.81
CA ARG A 46 -3.21 7.79 -2.01
C ARG A 46 -3.57 8.53 -3.29
N VAL A 47 -3.87 9.80 -3.17
CA VAL A 47 -4.11 10.71 -4.30
C VAL A 47 -2.76 11.12 -4.90
N ASN A 48 -2.64 11.07 -6.21
CA ASN A 48 -1.48 11.59 -6.93
C ASN A 48 -1.59 13.12 -7.02
N LEU A 49 -0.87 13.80 -6.14
CA LEU A 49 -0.93 15.27 -6.01
C LEU A 49 -0.33 16.00 -7.22
N GLN A 50 0.37 15.32 -8.12
CA GLN A 50 0.80 15.89 -9.40
C GLN A 50 -0.37 16.01 -10.39
N GLN A 51 -1.46 15.27 -10.21
CA GLN A 51 -2.59 15.23 -11.13
C GLN A 51 -3.86 15.90 -10.58
N THR A 52 -4.08 15.84 -9.25
CA THR A 52 -5.28 16.41 -8.62
C THR A 52 -5.02 16.68 -7.14
N SER A 53 -5.77 17.61 -6.56
CA SER A 53 -5.71 17.81 -5.11
C SER A 53 -6.54 16.75 -4.37
N ARG A 54 -6.17 16.49 -3.09
CA ARG A 54 -6.97 15.60 -2.22
C ARG A 54 -8.41 16.12 -2.05
N ILE A 55 -8.58 17.45 -1.97
CA ILE A 55 -9.89 18.09 -1.80
C ILE A 55 -10.77 17.84 -3.03
N ASP A 56 -10.23 18.06 -4.23
CA ASP A 56 -10.98 17.82 -5.47
C ASP A 56 -11.38 16.36 -5.62
N TYR A 57 -10.48 15.44 -5.25
CA TYR A 57 -10.76 14.02 -5.31
C TYR A 57 -11.83 13.59 -4.28
N LEU A 58 -11.80 14.14 -3.06
CA LEU A 58 -12.86 13.92 -2.06
C LEU A 58 -14.21 14.44 -2.54
N ASN A 59 -14.27 15.65 -3.14
CA ASN A 59 -15.48 16.20 -3.73
C ASN A 59 -16.03 15.33 -4.87
N GLU A 60 -15.15 14.73 -5.65
CA GLU A 60 -15.54 13.78 -6.72
C GLU A 60 -16.15 12.49 -6.13
N LEU A 61 -15.52 11.92 -5.09
CA LEU A 61 -16.07 10.76 -4.37
C LEU A 61 -17.44 11.05 -3.77
N GLU A 62 -17.63 12.23 -3.17
CA GLU A 62 -18.91 12.65 -2.58
C GLU A 62 -20.01 12.72 -3.65
N ARG A 63 -19.75 13.31 -4.84
CA ARG A 63 -20.71 13.36 -5.96
C ARG A 63 -21.10 11.95 -6.45
N LEU A 64 -20.25 10.96 -6.26
CA LEU A 64 -20.50 9.55 -6.57
C LEU A 64 -21.14 8.79 -5.40
N ASN A 65 -21.49 9.47 -4.31
CA ASN A 65 -21.99 8.88 -3.06
C ASN A 65 -21.02 7.86 -2.44
N VAL A 66 -19.71 8.06 -2.60
CA VAL A 66 -18.65 7.26 -1.96
C VAL A 66 -18.19 8.00 -0.71
N ALA A 67 -18.58 7.50 0.46
CA ALA A 67 -18.18 8.07 1.74
C ALA A 67 -16.69 7.86 2.01
N ALA A 68 -15.97 8.95 2.22
CA ALA A 68 -14.51 8.97 2.40
C ALA A 68 -14.08 10.08 3.34
N GLN A 69 -12.92 9.93 3.98
CA GLN A 69 -12.33 10.89 4.89
C GLN A 69 -10.86 11.15 4.58
N ALA A 70 -10.41 12.39 4.74
CA ALA A 70 -9.01 12.73 4.64
C ALA A 70 -8.20 12.05 5.76
N SER A 71 -7.02 11.53 5.43
CA SER A 71 -6.05 11.08 6.42
C SER A 71 -5.48 12.27 7.21
N SER A 72 -5.27 12.07 8.50
CA SER A 72 -4.51 13.01 9.33
C SER A 72 -2.99 12.77 9.30
N LEU A 73 -2.54 11.66 8.68
CA LEU A 73 -1.14 11.25 8.67
C LEU A 73 -0.31 11.87 7.53
N ASN A 74 -0.98 12.23 6.43
CA ASN A 74 -0.32 12.82 5.26
C ASN A 74 -1.34 13.55 4.37
N ASP A 75 -0.86 14.36 3.44
CA ASP A 75 -1.68 15.23 2.60
C ASP A 75 -2.33 14.54 1.40
N SER A 76 -1.85 13.35 1.01
CA SER A 76 -2.38 12.58 -0.12
C SER A 76 -3.35 11.47 0.29
N GLY A 77 -3.42 11.16 1.57
CA GLY A 77 -4.16 10.00 2.09
C GLY A 77 -5.65 10.23 2.24
N ILE A 78 -6.42 9.21 1.87
CA ILE A 78 -7.88 9.13 2.05
C ILE A 78 -8.23 7.73 2.59
N THR A 79 -9.22 7.65 3.49
CA THR A 79 -9.83 6.39 3.93
C THR A 79 -11.25 6.30 3.42
N LEU A 80 -11.58 5.23 2.71
CA LEU A 80 -12.98 4.93 2.34
C LEU A 80 -13.71 4.32 3.54
N SER A 81 -14.96 4.73 3.75
CA SER A 81 -15.82 4.15 4.80
C SER A 81 -16.15 2.68 4.53
N SER A 82 -16.15 2.26 3.27
CA SER A 82 -16.33 0.88 2.84
C SER A 82 -15.42 0.58 1.65
N PRO A 83 -14.69 -0.55 1.66
CA PRO A 83 -13.90 -0.97 0.52
C PRO A 83 -14.75 -1.23 -0.72
N MET A 84 -14.21 -0.88 -1.89
CA MET A 84 -14.86 -1.05 -3.19
C MET A 84 -13.86 -1.54 -4.25
N SER A 85 -14.39 -1.98 -5.42
CA SER A 85 -13.53 -2.35 -6.54
C SER A 85 -12.76 -1.13 -7.06
N VAL A 86 -11.47 -1.31 -7.36
CA VAL A 86 -10.59 -0.23 -7.86
C VAL A 86 -11.03 0.30 -9.22
N GLU A 87 -11.70 -0.52 -10.03
CA GLU A 87 -12.24 -0.12 -11.33
C GLU A 87 -13.35 0.95 -11.20
N LYS A 88 -13.99 1.02 -10.04
CA LYS A 88 -15.03 2.02 -9.73
C LYS A 88 -14.46 3.32 -9.16
N LEU A 89 -13.17 3.35 -8.84
CA LEU A 89 -12.52 4.57 -8.34
C LEU A 89 -12.24 5.53 -9.50
N PRO A 90 -12.67 6.79 -9.41
CA PRO A 90 -12.42 7.80 -10.44
C PRO A 90 -10.92 7.94 -10.72
N GLY A 91 -10.54 7.78 -11.99
CA GLY A 91 -9.15 7.98 -12.41
C GLY A 91 -8.13 6.97 -11.89
N PHE A 92 -8.56 5.79 -11.37
CA PHE A 92 -7.62 4.75 -10.97
C PHE A 92 -6.78 4.26 -12.15
N SER A 93 -7.41 3.98 -13.30
CA SER A 93 -6.71 3.53 -14.52
C SER A 93 -5.74 4.56 -15.08
N SER A 94 -6.00 5.85 -14.88
CA SER A 94 -5.14 6.96 -15.32
C SER A 94 -4.12 7.42 -14.27
N GLY A 95 -4.02 6.72 -13.13
CA GLY A 95 -3.00 7.01 -12.12
C GLY A 95 -3.29 8.20 -11.21
N ARG A 96 -4.54 8.73 -11.18
CA ARG A 96 -4.94 9.80 -10.25
C ARG A 96 -4.98 9.36 -8.80
N VAL A 97 -5.15 8.06 -8.58
CA VAL A 97 -5.23 7.46 -7.24
C VAL A 97 -4.61 6.06 -7.23
N SER A 98 -4.08 5.67 -6.09
CA SER A 98 -3.56 4.32 -5.81
C SER A 98 -4.11 3.80 -4.50
N VAL A 99 -4.25 2.48 -4.37
CA VAL A 99 -4.53 1.84 -3.07
C VAL A 99 -3.21 1.64 -2.35
N GLN A 100 -3.09 2.23 -1.18
CA GLN A 100 -1.89 2.09 -0.34
C GLN A 100 -2.22 2.39 1.11
N ASP A 101 -1.77 1.54 2.04
CA ASP A 101 -1.92 1.79 3.48
C ASP A 101 -1.26 3.10 3.91
N HIS A 102 -1.88 3.79 4.88
CA HIS A 102 -1.37 5.06 5.39
C HIS A 102 0.06 4.93 5.95
N GLY A 103 0.37 3.84 6.66
CA GLY A 103 1.73 3.59 7.13
C GLY A 103 2.75 3.45 6.00
N ALA A 104 2.36 2.79 4.89
CA ALA A 104 3.20 2.67 3.70
C ALA A 104 3.37 4.01 2.95
N GLN A 105 2.39 4.92 3.05
CA GLN A 105 2.47 6.26 2.47
C GLN A 105 3.51 7.15 3.18
N LEU A 106 3.84 6.90 4.43
CA LEU A 106 4.86 7.67 5.16
C LEU A 106 6.29 7.42 4.63
N ALA A 107 6.53 6.30 3.95
CA ALA A 107 7.87 5.92 3.50
C ALA A 107 8.51 6.98 2.58
N ALA A 108 7.76 7.55 1.63
CA ALA A 108 8.29 8.55 0.71
C ALA A 108 8.66 9.87 1.44
N SER A 109 7.83 10.31 2.41
CA SER A 109 8.10 11.54 3.16
C SER A 109 9.34 11.44 4.06
N LEU A 110 9.67 10.22 4.54
CA LEU A 110 10.85 9.98 5.37
C LEU A 110 12.17 10.02 4.60
N LEU A 111 12.14 9.96 3.25
CA LEU A 111 13.34 10.00 2.42
C LEU A 111 13.92 11.40 2.26
N ASN A 112 13.20 12.45 2.68
CA ASN A 112 13.61 13.84 2.52
C ASN A 112 14.05 14.15 1.08
N LEU A 113 13.18 13.82 0.12
CA LEU A 113 13.46 13.91 -1.31
C LEU A 113 13.71 15.37 -1.75
N SER A 114 14.61 15.52 -2.71
CA SER A 114 14.85 16.78 -3.41
C SER A 114 15.26 16.53 -4.87
N SER A 115 15.08 17.55 -5.71
CA SER A 115 15.50 17.50 -7.12
C SER A 115 16.97 17.06 -7.27
N GLY A 116 17.23 16.25 -8.30
CA GLY A 116 18.57 15.77 -8.64
C GLY A 116 19.07 14.55 -7.84
N LEU A 117 18.35 14.09 -6.82
CA LEU A 117 18.73 12.87 -6.09
C LEU A 117 18.59 11.61 -6.95
N SER A 118 19.47 10.63 -6.69
CA SER A 118 19.34 9.26 -7.17
C SER A 118 18.76 8.40 -6.04
N VAL A 119 17.63 7.72 -6.30
CA VAL A 119 16.91 6.94 -5.30
C VAL A 119 16.81 5.50 -5.74
N LEU A 120 17.03 4.58 -4.79
CA LEU A 120 16.88 3.14 -4.95
C LEU A 120 15.75 2.61 -4.08
N ASP A 121 14.82 1.88 -4.70
CA ASP A 121 13.86 1.00 -4.00
C ASP A 121 14.31 -0.45 -4.19
N ALA A 122 14.88 -1.05 -3.15
CA ALA A 122 15.55 -2.34 -3.20
C ALA A 122 14.63 -3.57 -3.02
N CYS A 123 13.33 -3.35 -2.79
CA CYS A 123 12.29 -4.39 -2.73
C CYS A 123 10.98 -3.78 -3.22
N ALA A 124 10.96 -3.44 -4.52
CA ALA A 124 10.06 -2.43 -5.05
C ALA A 124 8.64 -2.95 -5.36
N ALA A 125 8.50 -4.21 -5.76
CA ALA A 125 7.21 -4.72 -6.21
C ALA A 125 6.13 -4.74 -5.11
N PRO A 126 4.90 -4.38 -5.45
CA PRO A 126 4.35 -4.09 -6.77
C PRO A 126 4.57 -2.64 -7.28
N GLY A 127 5.37 -1.82 -6.60
CA GLY A 127 5.73 -0.48 -7.06
C GLY A 127 5.00 0.68 -6.37
N GLY A 128 4.20 0.40 -5.34
CA GLY A 128 3.40 1.43 -4.67
C GLY A 128 4.24 2.50 -3.96
N LYS A 129 5.36 2.11 -3.31
CA LYS A 129 6.29 3.07 -2.67
C LYS A 129 7.16 3.77 -3.71
N THR A 130 7.67 3.02 -4.70
CA THR A 130 8.44 3.58 -5.81
C THR A 130 7.67 4.67 -6.56
N ALA A 131 6.38 4.39 -6.87
CA ALA A 131 5.51 5.38 -7.49
C ALA A 131 5.28 6.60 -6.60
N HIS A 132 5.10 6.40 -5.30
CA HIS A 132 4.93 7.51 -4.35
C HIS A 132 6.18 8.39 -4.25
N ILE A 133 7.37 7.79 -4.32
CA ILE A 133 8.64 8.55 -4.40
C ILE A 133 8.62 9.47 -5.61
N TYR A 134 8.27 8.95 -6.80
CA TYR A 134 8.18 9.75 -8.02
C TYR A 134 7.06 10.80 -7.98
N GLU A 135 5.91 10.48 -7.39
CA GLU A 135 4.81 11.43 -7.19
C GLU A 135 5.19 12.56 -6.22
N SER A 136 6.07 12.28 -5.25
CA SER A 136 6.54 13.27 -4.27
C SER A 136 7.63 14.17 -4.83
N GLU A 137 8.52 13.64 -5.71
CA GLU A 137 9.58 14.39 -6.38
C GLU A 137 9.82 13.84 -7.78
N ALA A 138 9.38 14.58 -8.80
CA ALA A 138 9.48 14.13 -10.19
C ALA A 138 10.84 14.44 -10.83
N ASP A 139 11.59 15.39 -10.27
CA ASP A 139 12.88 15.85 -10.80
C ASP A 139 14.07 15.08 -10.19
N LEU A 140 13.86 13.81 -9.85
CA LEU A 140 14.94 12.92 -9.47
C LEU A 140 15.90 12.71 -10.63
N SER A 141 17.21 12.71 -10.36
CA SER A 141 18.24 12.35 -11.34
C SER A 141 18.08 10.90 -11.80
N LYS A 142 17.73 10.00 -10.87
CA LYS A 142 17.48 8.60 -11.16
C LYS A 142 16.56 7.98 -10.11
N LEU A 143 15.61 7.16 -10.56
CA LEU A 143 14.81 6.29 -9.70
C LEU A 143 14.97 4.85 -10.17
N THR A 144 15.57 4.01 -9.34
CA THR A 144 15.82 2.61 -9.64
C THR A 144 14.97 1.73 -8.74
N ALA A 145 14.25 0.78 -9.33
CA ALA A 145 13.41 -0.20 -8.65
C ALA A 145 13.97 -1.59 -8.86
N ILE A 146 14.35 -2.28 -7.79
CA ILE A 146 14.88 -3.65 -7.84
C ILE A 146 13.89 -4.61 -7.21
N ASP A 147 13.69 -5.76 -7.85
CA ASP A 147 13.01 -6.90 -7.23
C ASP A 147 13.53 -8.22 -7.83
N ILE A 148 13.31 -9.35 -7.12
CA ILE A 148 14.02 -10.60 -7.44
C ILE A 148 13.26 -11.51 -8.41
N GLY A 149 11.95 -11.47 -8.48
CA GLY A 149 11.12 -12.48 -9.16
C GLY A 149 10.38 -11.98 -10.38
N ASP A 150 10.32 -12.79 -11.46
CA ASP A 150 9.58 -12.46 -12.69
C ASP A 150 8.15 -11.98 -12.48
N PRO A 151 7.29 -12.65 -11.67
CA PRO A 151 5.94 -12.16 -11.41
C PRO A 151 5.91 -10.79 -10.74
N ARG A 152 6.90 -10.50 -9.90
CA ARG A 152 7.01 -9.22 -9.18
C ARG A 152 7.48 -8.10 -10.13
N ILE A 153 8.41 -8.40 -11.03
CA ILE A 153 8.84 -7.48 -12.07
C ILE A 153 7.68 -7.11 -13.01
N ALA A 154 6.84 -8.07 -13.40
CA ALA A 154 5.66 -7.79 -14.20
C ALA A 154 4.67 -6.82 -13.51
N LEU A 155 4.49 -6.95 -12.19
CA LEU A 155 3.69 -6.01 -11.39
C LEU A 155 4.30 -4.61 -11.37
N LEU A 156 5.63 -4.50 -11.25
CA LEU A 156 6.35 -3.22 -11.33
C LEU A 156 6.14 -2.54 -12.69
N GLN A 157 6.24 -3.30 -13.78
CA GLN A 157 6.01 -2.79 -15.14
C GLN A 157 4.57 -2.27 -15.30
N THR A 158 3.58 -3.03 -14.79
CA THR A 158 2.17 -2.61 -14.81
C THR A 158 1.98 -1.30 -14.04
N THR A 159 2.58 -1.18 -12.84
CA THR A 159 2.52 0.03 -12.02
C THR A 159 3.20 1.21 -12.73
N LYS A 160 4.39 0.98 -13.31
CA LYS A 160 5.13 1.99 -14.09
C LYS A 160 4.27 2.56 -15.23
N GLN A 161 3.60 1.69 -15.99
CA GLN A 161 2.74 2.10 -17.10
C GLN A 161 1.51 2.86 -16.61
N ARG A 162 0.77 2.30 -15.65
CA ARG A 162 -0.47 2.90 -15.13
C ARG A 162 -0.25 4.29 -14.53
N LEU A 163 0.85 4.47 -13.80
CA LEU A 163 1.16 5.71 -13.09
C LEU A 163 2.12 6.63 -13.85
N ALA A 164 2.53 6.24 -15.06
CA ALA A 164 3.50 6.97 -15.90
C ALA A 164 4.81 7.33 -15.16
N VAL A 165 5.28 6.45 -14.26
CA VAL A 165 6.49 6.68 -13.46
C VAL A 165 7.74 6.53 -14.30
N LYS A 166 8.64 7.52 -14.23
CA LYS A 166 9.99 7.42 -14.83
C LYS A 166 10.90 6.69 -13.84
N MET A 167 11.10 5.40 -14.05
CA MET A 167 11.99 4.56 -13.22
C MET A 167 12.68 3.50 -14.07
N ASP A 168 13.89 3.13 -13.68
CA ASP A 168 14.58 1.94 -14.18
C ASP A 168 14.15 0.74 -13.35
N ILE A 169 13.79 -0.37 -14.02
CA ILE A 169 13.43 -1.62 -13.35
C ILE A 169 14.56 -2.61 -13.60
N ILE A 170 15.12 -3.17 -12.52
CA ILE A 170 16.18 -4.17 -12.56
C ILE A 170 15.70 -5.41 -11.81
N GLN A 171 15.76 -6.55 -12.47
CA GLN A 171 15.56 -7.84 -11.83
C GLN A 171 16.88 -8.30 -11.23
N ALA A 172 17.00 -8.19 -9.91
CA ALA A 172 18.23 -8.58 -9.21
C ALA A 172 17.95 -8.89 -7.73
N ASP A 173 18.87 -9.59 -7.12
CA ASP A 173 18.93 -9.75 -5.67
C ASP A 173 19.65 -8.52 -5.08
N ALA A 174 18.94 -7.70 -4.33
CA ALA A 174 19.48 -6.47 -3.75
C ALA A 174 20.66 -6.71 -2.79
N SER A 175 20.83 -7.94 -2.27
CA SER A 175 22.00 -8.30 -1.44
C SER A 175 23.28 -8.50 -2.26
N LYS A 176 23.18 -8.63 -3.60
CA LYS A 176 24.29 -8.83 -4.53
C LYS A 176 24.58 -7.56 -5.30
N VAL A 177 25.27 -6.63 -4.65
CA VAL A 177 25.49 -5.25 -5.15
C VAL A 177 26.12 -5.22 -6.54
N GLU A 178 26.96 -6.17 -6.89
CA GLU A 178 27.60 -6.31 -8.21
C GLU A 178 26.63 -6.72 -9.34
N SER A 179 25.39 -7.04 -9.04
CA SER A 179 24.37 -7.44 -10.02
C SER A 179 23.44 -6.30 -10.47
N TRP A 180 23.61 -5.10 -9.91
CA TRP A 180 22.73 -3.94 -10.21
C TRP A 180 23.41 -2.59 -9.99
#